data_4ec5a3260e32e70c97194bf60428c374
#
_entry.id   4ec5a3260e32e70c97194bf60428c374
#
_cell.length_a   1.000
_cell.length_b   1.000
_cell.length_c   1.000
_cell.angle_alpha   90.00
_cell.angle_beta   90.00
_cell.angle_gamma   90.00
#
_symmetry.space_group_name_H-M   'P 1'
#
loop_
_entity.id
_entity.type
_entity.pdbx_description
1 polymer ?
#
loop_
_entity_poly.entity_id
_entity_poly.type
_entity_poly.pdbx_seq_one_letter_code
_entity_poly.pdbx_strand_id
1 'polypeptide(L)'
;SMAVAGTVVNAANLEPVKGMLVGLHANLADSAFTKLPFERVGRTDSRGRFSIRGVAPGKYRIYALQDADQNFAYSQPTEVIAINDSIIIPSMEERMRQDTTWIDSLTVDTIVERQYTHYLPDDVLLRAFKELSFSQRFLKAERLTPEKFSLYFTAPADTLPLLKGLNFNEEDAFVIEQPTGRNDTIHYWIKDSLLYKQDSLKMSITYLY
;
A
#
# COMPACT_ATOMS: atom_id res chain seq x y z
N SER A 1 -7.63 -30.12 8.34
CA SER A 1 -7.53 -28.71 7.95
C SER A 1 -6.86 -27.94 9.07
N MET A 2 -6.02 -26.99 8.69
CA MET A 2 -5.21 -26.17 9.59
C MET A 2 -5.79 -24.75 9.67
N ALA A 3 -5.15 -23.89 10.48
CA ALA A 3 -5.50 -22.50 10.57
C ALA A 3 -4.24 -21.63 10.56
N VAL A 4 -4.40 -20.39 10.09
CA VAL A 4 -3.37 -19.35 10.11
C VAL A 4 -3.94 -18.14 10.86
N ALA A 5 -3.19 -17.61 11.80
CA ALA A 5 -3.64 -16.48 12.60
C ALA A 5 -2.56 -15.40 12.72
N GLY A 6 -3.00 -14.22 13.11
CA GLY A 6 -2.10 -13.09 13.28
C GLY A 6 -2.84 -11.80 13.58
N THR A 7 -2.18 -10.69 13.32
CA THR A 7 -2.67 -9.34 13.61
C THR A 7 -2.41 -8.41 12.43
N VAL A 8 -3.35 -7.51 12.17
CA VAL A 8 -3.20 -6.40 11.24
C VAL A 8 -3.13 -5.10 12.02
N VAL A 9 -2.09 -4.34 11.76
CA VAL A 9 -1.88 -3.00 12.36
C VAL A 9 -1.69 -1.96 11.26
N ASN A 10 -1.98 -0.71 11.58
CA ASN A 10 -1.68 0.40 10.68
C ASN A 10 -0.15 0.60 10.58
N ALA A 11 0.38 0.72 9.37
CA ALA A 11 1.82 0.86 9.15
C ALA A 11 2.41 2.14 9.74
N ALA A 12 1.62 3.22 9.86
CA ALA A 12 2.09 4.52 10.33
C ALA A 12 2.16 4.62 11.86
N ASN A 13 1.15 4.09 12.59
CA ASN A 13 1.02 4.28 14.03
C ASN A 13 0.96 2.97 14.83
N LEU A 14 0.97 1.81 14.14
CA LEU A 14 0.87 0.46 14.73
C LEU A 14 -0.43 0.18 15.49
N GLU A 15 -1.44 0.99 15.30
CA GLU A 15 -2.77 0.73 15.89
C GLU A 15 -3.47 -0.46 15.20
N PRO A 16 -4.24 -1.27 15.96
CA PRO A 16 -4.98 -2.38 15.40
C PRO A 16 -6.01 -1.93 14.35
N VAL A 17 -6.12 -2.67 13.25
CA VAL A 17 -7.09 -2.38 12.19
C VAL A 17 -8.22 -3.39 12.21
N LYS A 18 -9.43 -2.91 12.52
CA LYS A 18 -10.65 -3.71 12.58
C LYS A 18 -11.28 -3.87 11.18
N GLY A 19 -11.89 -5.04 10.94
CA GLY A 19 -12.78 -5.26 9.80
C GLY A 19 -12.07 -5.51 8.48
N MET A 20 -10.73 -5.62 8.46
CA MET A 20 -9.99 -5.98 7.24
C MET A 20 -10.22 -7.45 6.87
N LEU A 21 -10.40 -7.69 5.59
CA LEU A 21 -10.36 -9.01 5.00
C LEU A 21 -8.92 -9.47 4.91
N VAL A 22 -8.60 -10.63 5.49
CA VAL A 22 -7.29 -11.26 5.38
C VAL A 22 -7.42 -12.53 4.59
N GLY A 23 -6.61 -12.71 3.55
CA GLY A 23 -6.76 -13.82 2.64
C GLY A 23 -5.46 -14.50 2.25
N LEU A 24 -5.61 -15.75 1.83
CA LEU A 24 -4.52 -16.60 1.35
C LEU A 24 -4.66 -16.86 -0.14
N HIS A 25 -3.52 -16.85 -0.85
CA HIS A 25 -3.37 -17.34 -2.22
C HIS A 25 -2.37 -18.49 -2.27
N ALA A 26 -2.76 -19.63 -2.84
CA ALA A 26 -1.85 -20.72 -3.18
C ALA A 26 -1.02 -20.38 -4.44
N ASN A 27 -1.54 -19.51 -5.30
CA ASN A 27 -0.74 -18.92 -6.36
C ASN A 27 0.23 -17.90 -5.77
N LEU A 28 1.53 -18.19 -5.81
CA LEU A 28 2.58 -17.39 -5.21
C LEU A 28 3.03 -16.19 -6.05
N ALA A 29 2.48 -16.01 -7.25
CA ALA A 29 2.79 -14.86 -8.09
C ALA A 29 2.19 -13.57 -7.51
N ASP A 30 2.94 -12.47 -7.55
CA ASP A 30 2.48 -11.17 -7.02
C ASP A 30 1.19 -10.69 -7.73
N SER A 31 1.02 -11.04 -9.01
CA SER A 31 -0.18 -10.70 -9.77
C SER A 31 -1.46 -11.41 -9.30
N ALA A 32 -1.36 -12.44 -8.47
CA ALA A 32 -2.54 -13.14 -7.94
C ALA A 32 -3.39 -12.21 -7.08
N PHE A 33 -2.76 -11.35 -6.29
CA PHE A 33 -3.44 -10.39 -5.42
C PHE A 33 -4.37 -9.42 -6.19
N THR A 34 -3.98 -9.02 -7.39
CA THR A 34 -4.74 -8.07 -8.22
C THR A 34 -5.70 -8.72 -9.21
N LYS A 35 -5.59 -10.03 -9.44
CA LYS A 35 -6.32 -10.72 -10.52
C LYS A 35 -7.25 -11.82 -10.02
N LEU A 36 -7.00 -12.36 -8.85
CA LEU A 36 -7.71 -13.53 -8.33
C LEU A 36 -8.34 -13.23 -6.98
N PRO A 37 -9.53 -13.74 -6.70
CA PRO A 37 -10.11 -13.68 -5.36
C PRO A 37 -9.31 -14.57 -4.40
N PHE A 38 -9.38 -14.26 -3.11
CA PHE A 38 -8.77 -15.10 -2.08
C PHE A 38 -9.41 -16.50 -2.02
N GLU A 39 -8.58 -17.51 -1.81
CA GLU A 39 -9.05 -18.90 -1.66
C GLU A 39 -9.61 -19.19 -0.28
N ARG A 40 -9.05 -18.57 0.75
CA ARG A 40 -9.49 -18.65 2.15
C ARG A 40 -9.33 -17.29 2.79
N VAL A 41 -10.30 -16.91 3.59
CA VAL A 41 -10.36 -15.59 4.21
C VAL A 41 -10.71 -15.65 5.69
N GLY A 42 -10.30 -14.61 6.41
CA GLY A 42 -10.75 -14.24 7.74
C GLY A 42 -10.94 -12.74 7.83
N ARG A 43 -11.57 -12.25 8.88
CA ARG A 43 -11.70 -10.81 9.16
C ARG A 43 -11.05 -10.45 10.47
N THR A 44 -10.49 -9.26 10.54
CA THR A 44 -9.91 -8.74 11.77
C THR A 44 -10.99 -8.29 12.75
N ASP A 45 -10.77 -8.61 14.02
CA ASP A 45 -11.59 -8.16 15.16
C ASP A 45 -11.21 -6.72 15.59
N SER A 46 -11.79 -6.23 16.69
CA SER A 46 -11.50 -4.90 17.23
C SER A 46 -10.06 -4.71 17.73
N ARG A 47 -9.33 -5.79 17.92
CA ARG A 47 -7.90 -5.80 18.29
C ARG A 47 -6.99 -6.07 17.09
N GLY A 48 -7.54 -6.04 15.89
CA GLY A 48 -6.81 -6.31 14.65
C GLY A 48 -6.43 -7.79 14.46
N ARG A 49 -6.94 -8.71 15.29
CA ARG A 49 -6.62 -10.14 15.21
C ARG A 49 -7.49 -10.84 14.19
N PHE A 50 -6.89 -11.76 13.45
CA PHE A 50 -7.58 -12.61 12.49
C PHE A 50 -7.24 -14.09 12.70
N SER A 51 -8.12 -14.94 12.22
CA SER A 51 -7.90 -16.39 12.09
C SER A 51 -8.55 -16.89 10.82
N ILE A 52 -7.74 -17.49 9.94
CA ILE A 52 -8.19 -18.12 8.69
C ILE A 52 -8.22 -19.63 8.95
N ARG A 53 -9.41 -20.22 8.90
CA ARG A 53 -9.62 -21.65 9.17
C ARG A 53 -9.83 -22.45 7.89
N GLY A 54 -9.72 -23.76 8.00
CA GLY A 54 -9.97 -24.66 6.87
C GLY A 54 -8.85 -24.65 5.83
N VAL A 55 -7.62 -24.32 6.24
CA VAL A 55 -6.48 -24.24 5.34
C VAL A 55 -5.91 -25.64 5.07
N ALA A 56 -5.72 -25.96 3.79
CA ALA A 56 -5.07 -27.21 3.38
C ALA A 56 -3.54 -27.13 3.56
N PRO A 57 -2.84 -28.26 3.61
CA PRO A 57 -1.38 -28.26 3.52
C PRO A 57 -0.94 -27.61 2.20
N GLY A 58 0.09 -26.75 2.27
CA GLY A 58 0.59 -26.05 1.08
C GLY A 58 1.42 -24.84 1.42
N LYS A 59 1.77 -24.08 0.40
CA LYS A 59 2.48 -22.82 0.50
C LYS A 59 1.55 -21.71 0.04
N TYR A 60 1.51 -20.62 0.80
CA TYR A 60 0.60 -19.52 0.54
C TYR A 60 1.29 -18.17 0.65
N ARG A 61 0.79 -17.21 -0.12
CA ARG A 61 0.96 -15.78 0.15
C ARG A 61 -0.22 -15.28 0.98
N ILE A 62 0.05 -14.35 1.90
CA ILE A 62 -0.99 -13.74 2.74
C ILE A 62 -1.06 -12.23 2.49
N TYR A 63 -2.28 -11.73 2.39
CA TYR A 63 -2.56 -10.31 2.18
C TYR A 63 -3.74 -9.88 3.05
N ALA A 64 -3.82 -8.60 3.35
CA ALA A 64 -5.02 -8.01 3.91
C ALA A 64 -5.55 -6.90 2.99
N LEU A 65 -6.87 -6.72 2.98
CA LEU A 65 -7.57 -5.80 2.11
C LEU A 65 -8.76 -5.18 2.84
N GLN A 66 -8.89 -3.86 2.79
CA GLN A 66 -10.13 -3.20 3.12
C GLN A 66 -11.04 -3.23 1.88
N ASP A 67 -11.71 -4.37 1.71
CA ASP A 67 -12.53 -4.70 0.55
C ASP A 67 -13.83 -3.90 0.59
N ALA A 68 -13.85 -2.78 -0.11
CA ALA A 68 -14.95 -1.84 -0.13
C ALA A 68 -16.12 -2.30 -1.05
N ASP A 69 -15.79 -3.00 -2.11
CA ASP A 69 -16.75 -3.49 -3.11
C ASP A 69 -17.15 -4.97 -2.94
N GLN A 70 -16.58 -5.65 -1.94
CA GLN A 70 -16.86 -7.03 -1.56
C GLN A 70 -16.56 -8.06 -2.67
N ASN A 71 -15.55 -7.77 -3.49
CA ASN A 71 -15.15 -8.66 -4.57
C ASN A 71 -14.05 -9.67 -4.17
N PHE A 72 -13.55 -9.59 -2.93
CA PHE A 72 -12.50 -10.44 -2.36
C PHE A 72 -11.16 -10.38 -3.11
N ALA A 73 -10.92 -9.31 -3.83
CA ALA A 73 -9.69 -9.05 -4.55
C ALA A 73 -9.33 -7.56 -4.50
N TYR A 74 -8.04 -7.25 -4.60
CA TYR A 74 -7.59 -5.86 -4.73
C TYR A 74 -7.93 -5.35 -6.13
N SER A 75 -8.81 -4.36 -6.19
CA SER A 75 -9.34 -3.81 -7.43
C SER A 75 -9.05 -2.32 -7.63
N GLN A 76 -8.81 -1.59 -6.54
CA GLN A 76 -8.70 -0.13 -6.57
C GLN A 76 -7.50 0.38 -5.76
N PRO A 77 -6.70 1.32 -6.30
CA PRO A 77 -5.58 1.93 -5.57
C PRO A 77 -5.98 2.68 -4.29
N THR A 78 -7.28 2.96 -4.12
CA THR A 78 -7.83 3.64 -2.94
C THR A 78 -8.07 2.71 -1.76
N GLU A 79 -7.99 1.40 -1.97
CA GLU A 79 -8.17 0.41 -0.92
C GLU A 79 -6.94 0.33 -0.02
N VAL A 80 -7.18 0.19 1.29
CA VAL A 80 -6.11 -0.07 2.26
C VAL A 80 -5.71 -1.52 2.15
N ILE A 81 -4.43 -1.78 2.01
CA ILE A 81 -3.86 -3.13 1.81
C ILE A 81 -2.77 -3.41 2.82
N ALA A 82 -2.49 -4.68 3.05
CA ALA A 82 -1.29 -5.14 3.74
C ALA A 82 -0.69 -6.35 3.02
N ILE A 83 0.61 -6.33 2.88
CA ILE A 83 1.39 -7.36 2.18
C ILE A 83 2.41 -7.94 3.15
N ASN A 84 2.63 -9.24 3.06
CA ASN A 84 3.71 -9.93 3.75
C ASN A 84 4.52 -10.74 2.74
N ASP A 85 5.81 -10.50 2.67
CA ASP A 85 6.71 -11.14 1.70
C ASP A 85 7.04 -12.59 2.05
N SER A 86 6.73 -13.01 3.28
CA SER A 86 7.00 -14.35 3.73
C SER A 86 6.02 -15.37 3.14
N ILE A 87 6.53 -16.54 2.80
CA ILE A 87 5.69 -17.68 2.42
C ILE A 87 5.11 -18.28 3.69
N ILE A 88 3.80 -18.44 3.72
CA ILE A 88 3.05 -19.06 4.81
C ILE A 88 2.95 -20.58 4.55
N ILE A 89 3.44 -21.36 5.48
CA ILE A 89 3.35 -22.84 5.46
C ILE A 89 2.58 -23.25 6.70
N PRO A 90 1.27 -23.53 6.58
CA PRO A 90 0.47 -23.97 7.71
C PRO A 90 0.96 -25.27 8.29
N SER A 91 1.01 -25.36 9.60
CA SER A 91 1.36 -26.56 10.35
C SER A 91 0.52 -26.71 11.61
N MET A 92 0.68 -27.81 12.29
CA MET A 92 0.02 -28.08 13.57
C MET A 92 0.95 -28.83 14.50
N GLU A 93 0.79 -28.59 15.77
CA GLU A 93 1.50 -29.29 16.85
C GLU A 93 0.56 -29.57 18.01
N GLU A 94 0.87 -30.59 18.78
CA GLU A 94 0.14 -30.91 19.99
C GLU A 94 0.75 -30.12 21.17
N ARG A 95 -0.12 -29.42 21.91
CA ARG A 95 0.24 -28.67 23.11
C ARG A 95 -0.63 -29.07 24.30
N MET A 96 -0.14 -28.81 25.50
CA MET A 96 -0.88 -28.98 26.74
C MET A 96 -1.35 -27.64 27.25
N ARG A 97 -2.58 -27.57 27.78
CA ARG A 97 -3.10 -26.41 28.49
C ARG A 97 -3.70 -26.83 29.80
N GLN A 98 -3.68 -25.94 30.76
CA GLN A 98 -4.37 -26.12 32.02
C GLN A 98 -5.77 -25.48 31.96
N ASP A 99 -6.80 -26.29 32.11
CA ASP A 99 -8.17 -25.85 32.27
C ASP A 99 -8.52 -25.80 33.76
N THR A 100 -8.89 -24.63 34.26
CA THR A 100 -9.26 -24.41 35.67
C THR A 100 -10.75 -24.29 35.78
N THR A 101 -11.35 -25.13 36.62
CA THR A 101 -12.75 -25.05 37.01
C THR A 101 -12.86 -24.35 38.36
N TRP A 102 -13.84 -23.46 38.54
CA TRP A 102 -14.02 -22.65 39.71
C TRP A 102 -15.34 -23.03 40.41
N ILE A 103 -15.30 -23.14 41.75
CA ILE A 103 -16.52 -23.32 42.61
C ILE A 103 -17.22 -21.96 42.73
N ASP A 104 -16.44 -20.90 42.95
CA ASP A 104 -16.89 -19.51 43.05
C ASP A 104 -15.80 -18.57 42.46
N SER A 105 -15.99 -17.26 42.56
CA SER A 105 -15.08 -16.26 41.98
C SER A 105 -13.65 -16.26 42.57
N LEU A 106 -13.44 -16.97 43.69
CA LEU A 106 -12.17 -16.97 44.41
C LEU A 106 -11.61 -18.38 44.68
N THR A 107 -12.44 -19.43 44.50
CA THR A 107 -12.07 -20.80 44.86
C THR A 107 -11.96 -21.69 43.65
N VAL A 108 -10.76 -22.23 43.40
CA VAL A 108 -10.50 -23.21 42.33
C VAL A 108 -11.04 -24.57 42.78
N ASP A 109 -11.83 -25.21 41.91
CA ASP A 109 -12.31 -26.59 42.12
C ASP A 109 -11.26 -27.60 41.62
N THR A 110 -10.96 -27.52 40.35
CA THR A 110 -10.07 -28.49 39.70
C THR A 110 -9.21 -27.84 38.65
N ILE A 111 -7.94 -28.25 38.55
CA ILE A 111 -7.04 -27.94 37.46
C ILE A 111 -6.76 -29.23 36.68
N VAL A 112 -7.11 -29.26 35.41
CA VAL A 112 -6.89 -30.43 34.53
C VAL A 112 -6.02 -30.02 33.36
N GLU A 113 -5.00 -30.82 33.12
CA GLU A 113 -4.19 -30.68 31.86
C GLU A 113 -4.90 -31.34 30.69
N ARG A 114 -5.09 -30.57 29.62
CA ARG A 114 -5.68 -31.08 28.39
C ARG A 114 -4.75 -30.89 27.25
N GLN A 115 -4.61 -31.93 26.44
CA GLN A 115 -3.96 -31.88 25.14
C GLN A 115 -4.88 -31.20 24.13
N TYR A 116 -4.32 -30.31 23.31
CA TYR A 116 -5.02 -29.67 22.21
C TYR A 116 -4.11 -29.49 21.01
N THR A 117 -4.71 -29.47 19.83
CA THR A 117 -3.97 -29.17 18.58
C THR A 117 -3.83 -27.66 18.41
N HIS A 118 -2.58 -27.21 18.32
CA HIS A 118 -2.24 -25.82 18.06
C HIS A 118 -1.83 -25.64 16.61
N TYR A 119 -2.39 -24.61 15.95
CA TYR A 119 -2.11 -24.31 14.54
C TYR A 119 -1.11 -23.18 14.42
N LEU A 120 -0.19 -23.32 13.47
CA LEU A 120 0.86 -22.36 13.16
C LEU A 120 0.82 -22.00 11.67
N PRO A 121 1.29 -20.77 11.28
CA PRO A 121 1.67 -19.69 12.18
C PRO A 121 0.48 -19.04 12.86
N ASP A 122 0.67 -18.53 14.07
CA ASP A 122 -0.32 -17.83 14.88
C ASP A 122 0.05 -16.37 15.19
N ASP A 123 1.20 -15.93 14.68
CA ASP A 123 1.85 -14.65 14.96
C ASP A 123 2.11 -13.80 13.69
N VAL A 124 1.41 -14.08 12.60
CA VAL A 124 1.59 -13.32 11.36
C VAL A 124 1.26 -11.86 11.57
N LEU A 125 2.22 -10.97 11.31
CA LEU A 125 2.03 -9.53 11.39
C LEU A 125 1.86 -8.94 9.99
N LEU A 126 0.74 -8.25 9.78
CA LEU A 126 0.45 -7.49 8.57
C LEU A 126 0.37 -6.00 8.91
N ARG A 127 1.04 -5.17 8.10
CA ARG A 127 1.03 -3.72 8.23
C ARG A 127 0.23 -3.09 7.11
N ALA A 128 -0.91 -2.49 7.48
CA ALA A 128 -1.84 -1.91 6.54
C ALA A 128 -1.43 -0.50 6.13
N PHE A 129 -1.45 -0.23 4.85
CA PHE A 129 -1.18 1.08 4.26
C PHE A 129 -2.10 1.32 3.06
N LYS A 130 -2.28 2.58 2.73
CA LYS A 130 -2.95 2.97 1.50
C LYS A 130 -1.89 3.26 0.44
N GLU A 131 -2.03 2.65 -0.72
CA GLU A 131 -1.18 2.96 -1.85
C GLU A 131 -1.48 4.39 -2.30
N LEU A 132 -0.46 5.24 -2.28
CA LEU A 132 -0.57 6.60 -2.74
C LEU A 132 -0.43 6.59 -4.27
N SER A 133 -1.53 6.43 -4.97
CA SER A 133 -1.56 6.67 -6.41
C SER A 133 -1.58 8.18 -6.65
N PHE A 134 -0.43 8.75 -6.88
CA PHE A 134 -0.29 10.14 -7.33
C PHE A 134 -0.45 10.17 -8.85
N SER A 135 -1.67 10.39 -9.34
CA SER A 135 -1.80 10.82 -10.73
C SER A 135 -1.37 12.28 -10.81
N GLN A 136 -0.23 12.53 -11.43
CA GLN A 136 0.23 13.89 -11.67
C GLN A 136 -0.65 14.53 -12.76
N ARG A 137 -1.25 15.66 -12.46
CA ARG A 137 -2.02 16.46 -13.44
C ARG A 137 -1.40 17.85 -13.53
N PHE A 138 -1.29 18.35 -14.74
CA PHE A 138 -0.89 19.73 -14.98
C PHE A 138 -1.94 20.70 -14.42
N LEU A 139 -1.51 21.67 -13.62
CA LEU A 139 -2.37 22.71 -13.05
C LEU A 139 -2.30 23.99 -13.86
N LYS A 140 -1.12 24.54 -14.00
CA LYS A 140 -0.89 25.82 -14.66
C LYS A 140 0.58 26.02 -15.05
N ALA A 141 0.82 26.94 -15.96
CA ALA A 141 2.09 27.57 -16.17
C ALA A 141 2.00 29.07 -15.82
N GLU A 142 3.03 29.61 -15.23
CA GLU A 142 3.14 31.04 -14.88
C GLU A 142 4.48 31.57 -15.37
N ARG A 143 4.45 32.77 -15.96
CA ARG A 143 5.65 33.55 -16.32
C ARG A 143 5.53 34.92 -15.68
N LEU A 144 6.04 35.02 -14.44
CA LEU A 144 5.97 36.26 -13.66
C LEU A 144 7.07 37.25 -14.04
N THR A 145 8.18 36.77 -14.57
CA THR A 145 9.28 37.57 -15.09
C THR A 145 9.67 37.08 -16.48
N PRO A 146 10.27 37.95 -17.33
CA PRO A 146 10.71 37.55 -18.65
C PRO A 146 11.67 36.35 -18.65
N GLU A 147 12.54 36.27 -17.65
CA GLU A 147 13.63 35.31 -17.55
C GLU A 147 13.23 33.95 -17.02
N LYS A 148 12.02 33.83 -16.43
CA LYS A 148 11.60 32.60 -15.75
C LYS A 148 10.14 32.28 -15.99
N PHE A 149 9.82 31.01 -16.28
CA PHE A 149 8.48 30.48 -16.16
C PHE A 149 8.46 29.26 -15.23
N SER A 150 7.30 28.97 -14.69
CA SER A 150 7.10 27.87 -13.74
C SER A 150 5.96 26.96 -14.19
N LEU A 151 6.14 25.67 -13.98
CA LEU A 151 5.10 24.66 -14.17
C LEU A 151 4.68 24.10 -12.82
N TYR A 152 3.37 23.95 -12.64
CA TYR A 152 2.78 23.42 -11.41
C TYR A 152 1.91 22.22 -11.72
N PHE A 153 2.05 21.18 -10.89
CA PHE A 153 1.32 19.93 -10.98
C PHE A 153 0.64 19.58 -9.65
N THR A 154 -0.38 18.71 -9.71
CA THR A 154 -1.16 18.29 -8.53
C THR A 154 -0.41 17.36 -7.60
N ALA A 155 0.60 16.65 -8.10
CA ALA A 155 1.30 15.61 -7.37
C ALA A 155 2.76 15.52 -7.82
N PRO A 156 3.64 14.96 -6.97
CA PRO A 156 5.02 14.68 -7.34
C PRO A 156 5.14 13.63 -8.44
N ALA A 157 6.29 13.63 -9.12
CA ALA A 157 6.67 12.61 -10.09
C ALA A 157 8.18 12.33 -9.98
N ASP A 158 8.57 11.13 -10.37
CA ASP A 158 9.98 10.70 -10.35
C ASP A 158 10.79 11.33 -11.49
N THR A 159 10.11 11.75 -12.55
CA THR A 159 10.73 12.31 -13.75
C THR A 159 10.25 13.72 -14.04
N LEU A 160 11.11 14.52 -14.67
CA LEU A 160 10.73 15.81 -15.23
C LEU A 160 9.78 15.63 -16.42
N PRO A 161 8.83 16.55 -16.62
CA PRO A 161 8.05 16.58 -17.84
C PRO A 161 8.95 16.87 -19.05
N LEU A 162 8.63 16.25 -20.16
CA LEU A 162 9.25 16.56 -21.45
C LEU A 162 8.62 17.83 -22.01
N LEU A 163 9.44 18.84 -22.22
CA LEU A 163 9.02 20.12 -22.79
C LEU A 163 9.51 20.22 -24.22
N LYS A 164 8.60 20.59 -25.15
CA LYS A 164 8.93 20.85 -26.55
C LYS A 164 8.45 22.23 -26.96
N GLY A 165 9.37 23.08 -27.41
CA GLY A 165 9.05 24.40 -27.94
C GLY A 165 8.26 24.32 -29.26
N LEU A 166 7.27 25.19 -29.40
CA LEU A 166 6.48 25.34 -30.65
C LEU A 166 6.84 26.60 -31.42
N ASN A 167 7.32 27.65 -30.74
CA ASN A 167 7.78 28.91 -31.34
C ASN A 167 9.20 29.31 -30.93
N PHE A 168 9.95 28.36 -30.35
CA PHE A 168 11.34 28.52 -29.92
C PHE A 168 12.04 27.16 -29.94
N ASN A 169 13.38 27.16 -29.88
CA ASN A 169 14.15 25.93 -29.70
C ASN A 169 14.38 25.71 -28.19
N GLU A 170 13.96 24.55 -27.68
CA GLU A 170 14.11 24.16 -26.27
C GLU A 170 15.48 23.58 -25.94
N GLU A 171 16.29 23.20 -26.95
CA GLU A 171 17.57 22.55 -26.74
C GLU A 171 18.53 23.49 -25.99
N ASP A 172 18.99 23.01 -24.81
CA ASP A 172 19.87 23.78 -23.89
C ASP A 172 19.35 25.19 -23.51
N ALA A 173 18.05 25.43 -23.64
CA ALA A 173 17.46 26.76 -23.45
C ALA A 173 17.28 27.15 -21.97
N PHE A 174 17.30 26.19 -21.05
CA PHE A 174 16.88 26.42 -19.67
C PHE A 174 17.88 25.90 -18.64
N VAL A 175 17.94 26.59 -17.49
CA VAL A 175 18.38 26.02 -16.22
C VAL A 175 17.13 25.63 -15.45
N ILE A 176 17.08 24.37 -15.00
CA ILE A 176 15.91 23.80 -14.32
C ILE A 176 16.16 23.84 -12.82
N GLU A 177 15.22 24.40 -12.07
CA GLU A 177 15.20 24.44 -10.63
C GLU A 177 13.98 23.65 -10.10
N GLN A 178 14.22 22.77 -9.15
CA GLN A 178 13.22 21.91 -8.52
C GLN A 178 13.11 22.26 -7.03
N PRO A 179 12.37 23.31 -6.65
CA PRO A 179 12.38 23.83 -5.28
C PRO A 179 11.87 22.84 -4.24
N THR A 180 10.96 21.92 -4.65
CA THR A 180 10.45 20.87 -3.75
C THR A 180 11.23 19.57 -3.85
N GLY A 181 12.09 19.41 -4.87
CA GLY A 181 12.76 18.14 -5.20
C GLY A 181 11.84 17.02 -5.66
N ARG A 182 10.56 17.34 -5.95
CA ARG A 182 9.49 16.35 -6.24
C ARG A 182 8.88 16.45 -7.63
N ASN A 183 9.32 17.36 -8.46
CA ASN A 183 8.75 17.63 -9.79
C ASN A 183 7.26 18.02 -9.81
N ASP A 184 6.72 18.50 -8.71
CA ASP A 184 5.38 19.09 -8.61
C ASP A 184 5.38 20.61 -8.84
N THR A 185 6.53 21.26 -8.61
CA THR A 185 6.81 22.66 -8.92
C THR A 185 8.18 22.72 -9.58
N ILE A 186 8.23 23.26 -10.80
CA ILE A 186 9.45 23.31 -11.59
C ILE A 186 9.62 24.71 -12.14
N HIS A 187 10.79 25.31 -11.94
CA HIS A 187 11.15 26.60 -12.50
C HIS A 187 12.13 26.41 -13.66
N TYR A 188 11.87 27.08 -14.76
CA TYR A 188 12.70 27.09 -15.96
C TYR A 188 13.29 28.50 -16.14
N TRP A 189 14.57 28.64 -15.89
CA TRP A 189 15.29 29.88 -16.12
C TRP A 189 15.84 29.91 -17.53
N ILE A 190 15.45 30.94 -18.29
CA ILE A 190 15.80 31.08 -19.71
C ILE A 190 17.22 31.63 -19.81
N LYS A 191 18.11 30.94 -20.53
CA LYS A 191 19.51 31.31 -20.68
C LYS A 191 19.70 32.41 -21.72
N ASP A 192 18.93 32.40 -22.83
CA ASP A 192 19.08 33.31 -23.95
C ASP A 192 18.22 34.57 -23.78
N SER A 193 18.89 35.72 -23.87
CA SER A 193 18.21 37.03 -23.79
C SER A 193 17.27 37.32 -24.97
N LEU A 194 17.51 36.73 -26.14
CA LEU A 194 16.57 36.85 -27.25
C LEU A 194 15.29 36.07 -26.99
N LEU A 195 15.40 34.93 -26.32
CA LEU A 195 14.25 34.09 -25.99
C LEU A 195 13.39 34.71 -24.88
N TYR A 196 14.00 35.27 -23.84
CA TYR A 196 13.18 35.83 -22.75
C TYR A 196 12.60 37.23 -23.13
N LYS A 197 13.01 37.87 -24.20
CA LYS A 197 12.36 39.07 -24.76
C LYS A 197 11.13 38.78 -25.59
N GLN A 198 10.85 37.50 -25.91
CA GLN A 198 9.61 37.13 -26.59
C GLN A 198 8.43 37.31 -25.64
N ASP A 199 7.35 37.91 -26.10
CA ASP A 199 6.13 38.16 -25.32
C ASP A 199 5.46 36.86 -24.89
N SER A 200 5.50 35.83 -25.71
CA SER A 200 4.91 34.53 -25.41
C SER A 200 5.77 33.36 -25.84
N LEU A 201 5.88 32.36 -25.01
CA LEU A 201 6.51 31.07 -25.32
C LEU A 201 5.40 30.02 -25.44
N LYS A 202 5.32 29.39 -26.60
CA LYS A 202 4.37 28.30 -26.87
C LYS A 202 5.11 26.97 -26.79
N MET A 203 4.57 26.03 -26.05
CA MET A 203 5.21 24.73 -25.81
C MET A 203 4.18 23.62 -25.61
N SER A 204 4.57 22.42 -25.92
CA SER A 204 3.86 21.22 -25.49
C SER A 204 4.60 20.59 -24.32
N ILE A 205 3.84 20.02 -23.38
CA ILE A 205 4.34 19.36 -22.17
C ILE A 205 3.81 17.94 -22.18
N THR A 206 4.72 16.96 -22.11
CA THR A 206 4.38 15.54 -21.97
C THR A 206 4.87 15.07 -20.61
N TYR A 207 3.97 14.46 -19.83
CA TYR A 207 4.26 13.95 -18.49
C TYR A 207 3.49 12.64 -18.25
N LEU A 208 3.99 11.83 -17.33
CA LEU A 208 3.33 10.59 -16.90
C LEU A 208 2.29 10.92 -15.83
N TYR A 209 1.10 10.33 -15.92
CA TYR A 209 0.00 10.44 -14.95
C TYR A 209 -0.57 9.07 -14.62
#